data_2e205a4c1d3c329ea57f232edaac9337
#
_entry.id   2e205a4c1d3c329ea57f232edaac9337
#
_cell.length_a   1.000
_cell.length_b   1.000
_cell.length_c   1.000
_cell.angle_alpha   90.00
_cell.angle_beta   90.00
_cell.angle_gamma   90.00
#
_symmetry.space_group_name_H-M   'P 1'
#
loop_
_entity.id
_entity.type
_entity.pdbx_description
1 polymer ?
#
loop_
_entity_poly.entity_id
_entity_poly.type
_entity_poly.pdbx_seq_one_letter_code
_entity_poly.pdbx_strand_id
1 'polypeptide(L)'
;MRYGNLNAKQNVKLVMMDAGGRDILSLERMENGKFVKADIFEHPVSFAVESHANVGSPEEALSASLNKYGTVNLDYMREITDSTAEDLLTALQGRIYYNPLVTGYEIKDRFIAGNVIEKAERIEAWMGDNPENERMPEVKQALEALKDAEPQRIAFEDLDFNFGERWIPTGVYAAYMSRLFDTEVKIAYSASMDEFSVVCGYRTMKITDEFLVKGYYRNYDGMHLLKHALHNTCPDMMKSIGKDEHGNDIKMRDSEGIQLANAKIDEIRNGFSEWLEEQSPQFKERLVTMYNRKFNCFVRPRYDGSHQTFPDLNLKGLASRGIKSVYPSQMDCVWMLKQNGGGICDHEVGTGKTLIMCIAAHEMKRLNLAHKPMIIGLKANVAEIAATYQAAYPNARILYASEKDFSTANRVRFFNNIKNNDYDCVIMSHDQFGKIPQSPELQQRILQAELDTVEENLEVLRQQGKNVSRAMLKGLEKRKHNLEAKLEKVEHAIKSRTDDVVDFKQMGIDHIFIDESHQFKNLTFNTRHDRVAGLGNSEGSQKALNVKLLKLYLAIENTLYLCIKDKINNEKSYRLYSCFY
;
A
#
# COMPACT_ATOMS: atom_id res chain seq x y z
N MET A 1 -43.97 25.28 -5.30
CA MET A 1 -44.15 23.92 -5.88
C MET A 1 -45.64 23.65 -6.04
N ARG A 2 -46.10 23.39 -7.28
CA ARG A 2 -47.55 23.25 -7.58
C ARG A 2 -48.13 21.94 -7.04
N TYR A 3 -47.32 20.88 -6.87
CA TYR A 3 -47.75 19.53 -6.50
C TYR A 3 -47.08 18.99 -5.23
N GLY A 4 -46.41 19.84 -4.45
CA GLY A 4 -45.72 19.43 -3.23
C GLY A 4 -44.33 18.83 -3.52
N ASN A 5 -43.71 18.23 -2.50
CA ASN A 5 -42.36 17.68 -2.58
C ASN A 5 -42.35 16.32 -3.30
N LEU A 6 -41.27 16.03 -4.04
CA LEU A 6 -41.07 14.74 -4.75
C LEU A 6 -41.16 13.54 -3.80
N ASN A 7 -40.58 13.67 -2.61
CA ASN A 7 -40.55 12.63 -1.59
C ASN A 7 -41.79 12.60 -0.66
N ALA A 8 -42.85 13.39 -0.94
CA ALA A 8 -44.10 13.27 -0.25
C ALA A 8 -44.74 11.88 -0.55
N LYS A 9 -45.35 11.26 0.46
CA LYS A 9 -45.87 9.86 0.35
C LYS A 9 -46.77 9.62 -0.87
N GLN A 10 -47.56 10.61 -1.27
CA GLN A 10 -48.43 10.55 -2.44
C GLN A 10 -47.67 10.60 -3.76
N ASN A 11 -46.57 11.35 -3.81
CA ASN A 11 -45.78 11.57 -5.03
C ASN A 11 -44.76 10.44 -5.28
N VAL A 12 -44.23 9.83 -4.22
CA VAL A 12 -43.25 8.72 -4.34
C VAL A 12 -43.75 7.60 -5.22
N LYS A 13 -45.03 7.20 -5.05
CA LYS A 13 -45.63 6.13 -5.85
C LYS A 13 -45.70 6.47 -7.33
N LEU A 14 -46.02 7.72 -7.66
CA LEU A 14 -46.09 8.19 -9.04
C LEU A 14 -44.69 8.30 -9.67
N VAL A 15 -43.73 8.87 -8.94
CA VAL A 15 -42.38 9.01 -9.40
C VAL A 15 -41.70 7.65 -9.60
N MET A 16 -41.96 6.66 -8.75
CA MET A 16 -41.43 5.31 -8.86
C MET A 16 -42.02 4.49 -10.01
N MET A 17 -43.05 4.97 -10.69
CA MET A 17 -43.58 4.36 -11.93
C MET A 17 -42.66 4.63 -13.13
N ASP A 18 -41.83 5.67 -13.06
CA ASP A 18 -40.80 5.97 -14.05
C ASP A 18 -39.52 5.16 -13.80
N ALA A 19 -38.86 4.73 -14.87
CA ALA A 19 -37.59 4.01 -14.78
C ALA A 19 -36.51 4.81 -14.04
N GLY A 20 -36.46 6.13 -14.26
CA GLY A 20 -35.58 7.07 -13.56
C GLY A 20 -36.11 7.58 -12.22
N GLY A 21 -37.21 7.04 -11.72
CA GLY A 21 -37.91 7.58 -10.54
C GLY A 21 -37.04 7.62 -9.27
N ARG A 22 -36.11 6.68 -9.11
CA ARG A 22 -35.16 6.66 -7.98
C ARG A 22 -34.17 7.81 -8.04
N ASP A 23 -33.72 8.17 -9.24
CA ASP A 23 -32.79 9.28 -9.50
C ASP A 23 -33.51 10.61 -9.26
N ILE A 24 -34.75 10.71 -9.73
CA ILE A 24 -35.61 11.88 -9.51
C ILE A 24 -35.86 12.11 -8.01
N LEU A 25 -36.12 11.06 -7.22
CA LEU A 25 -36.32 11.18 -5.78
C LEU A 25 -35.07 11.66 -5.04
N SER A 26 -33.87 11.44 -5.58
CA SER A 26 -32.60 11.90 -5.01
C SER A 26 -32.35 13.40 -5.22
N LEU A 27 -33.16 14.08 -6.03
CA LEU A 27 -33.09 15.54 -6.24
C LEU A 27 -33.69 16.34 -5.07
N GLU A 28 -34.28 15.67 -4.09
CA GLU A 28 -34.65 16.24 -2.79
C GLU A 28 -33.99 15.45 -1.66
N ARG A 29 -33.51 16.14 -0.64
CA ARG A 29 -33.01 15.54 0.60
C ARG A 29 -33.84 15.98 1.81
N MET A 30 -33.75 15.23 2.89
CA MET A 30 -34.35 15.58 4.17
C MET A 30 -33.34 16.37 5.01
N GLU A 31 -33.71 17.57 5.43
CA GLU A 31 -32.91 18.41 6.30
C GLU A 31 -33.82 18.99 7.41
N ASN A 32 -33.47 18.75 8.67
CA ASN A 32 -34.26 19.20 9.82
C ASN A 32 -35.76 18.86 9.72
N GLY A 33 -36.09 17.68 9.19
CA GLY A 33 -37.48 17.22 9.04
C GLY A 33 -38.24 17.84 7.85
N LYS A 34 -37.61 18.65 7.02
CA LYS A 34 -38.17 19.25 5.82
C LYS A 34 -37.47 18.74 4.56
N PHE A 35 -38.23 18.64 3.47
CA PHE A 35 -37.64 18.35 2.17
C PHE A 35 -37.07 19.63 1.55
N VAL A 36 -35.80 19.61 1.22
CA VAL A 36 -35.08 20.67 0.51
C VAL A 36 -34.55 20.15 -0.82
N LYS A 37 -34.28 21.04 -1.77
CA LYS A 37 -33.65 20.67 -3.05
C LYS A 37 -32.25 20.12 -2.80
N ALA A 38 -31.81 19.19 -3.66
CA ALA A 38 -30.43 18.74 -3.66
C ALA A 38 -29.47 19.88 -4.10
N ASP A 39 -28.23 19.83 -3.59
CA ASP A 39 -27.24 20.90 -3.81
C ASP A 39 -26.82 21.03 -5.27
N ILE A 40 -26.99 20.00 -6.09
CA ILE A 40 -26.69 20.02 -7.53
C ILE A 40 -27.49 21.10 -8.30
N PHE A 41 -28.59 21.61 -7.75
CA PHE A 41 -29.32 22.74 -8.34
C PHE A 41 -28.66 24.09 -8.09
N GLU A 42 -27.72 24.18 -7.17
CA GLU A 42 -27.07 25.41 -6.74
C GLU A 42 -25.63 25.49 -7.23
N HIS A 43 -24.91 24.36 -7.19
CA HIS A 43 -23.50 24.27 -7.60
C HIS A 43 -23.12 22.83 -8.00
N PRO A 44 -21.99 22.64 -8.73
CA PRO A 44 -21.45 21.30 -8.99
C PRO A 44 -21.06 20.60 -7.68
N VAL A 45 -21.46 19.33 -7.51
CA VAL A 45 -21.25 18.57 -6.26
C VAL A 45 -20.37 17.32 -6.45
N SER A 46 -20.14 16.90 -7.68
CA SER A 46 -19.30 15.72 -8.01
C SER A 46 -17.89 16.10 -8.47
N PHE A 47 -17.59 17.37 -8.58
CA PHE A 47 -16.29 17.87 -9.00
C PHE A 47 -15.85 18.94 -8.01
N ALA A 48 -14.54 18.94 -7.68
CA ALA A 48 -13.97 20.01 -6.88
C ALA A 48 -14.12 21.34 -7.65
N VAL A 49 -14.70 22.34 -7.00
CA VAL A 49 -14.67 23.70 -7.51
C VAL A 49 -13.31 24.29 -7.13
N GLU A 50 -12.62 24.92 -8.07
CA GLU A 50 -11.41 25.69 -7.75
C GLU A 50 -11.78 26.83 -6.80
N SER A 51 -11.66 26.58 -5.51
CA SER A 51 -11.78 27.58 -4.46
C SER A 51 -10.43 27.75 -3.78
N HIS A 52 -10.11 28.96 -3.39
CA HIS A 52 -8.89 29.21 -2.60
C HIS A 52 -9.05 28.51 -1.24
N ALA A 53 -7.99 27.80 -0.81
CA ALA A 53 -7.96 27.20 0.49
C ALA A 53 -8.11 28.28 1.57
N ASN A 54 -8.97 28.06 2.55
CA ASN A 54 -9.08 28.97 3.70
C ASN A 54 -7.99 28.59 4.70
N VAL A 55 -6.83 29.22 4.58
CA VAL A 55 -5.63 28.92 5.38
C VAL A 55 -5.45 29.97 6.47
N GLY A 56 -5.19 29.51 7.68
CA GLY A 56 -4.94 30.37 8.85
C GLY A 56 -3.48 30.43 9.28
N SER A 57 -2.59 29.60 8.69
CA SER A 57 -1.18 29.57 9.06
C SER A 57 -0.26 29.16 7.89
N PRO A 58 1.05 29.49 7.97
CA PRO A 58 2.04 29.05 6.98
C PRO A 58 2.11 27.52 6.82
N GLU A 59 1.86 26.75 7.87
CA GLU A 59 1.83 25.29 7.86
C GLU A 59 0.59 24.76 7.09
N GLU A 60 -0.55 25.41 7.24
CA GLU A 60 -1.74 25.07 6.44
C GLU A 60 -1.51 25.38 4.97
N ALA A 61 -0.87 26.52 4.65
CA ALA A 61 -0.47 26.86 3.29
C ALA A 61 0.53 25.84 2.71
N LEU A 62 1.47 25.37 3.52
CA LEU A 62 2.39 24.31 3.15
C LEU A 62 1.62 23.02 2.80
N SER A 63 0.66 22.62 3.64
CA SER A 63 -0.18 21.46 3.36
C SER A 63 -0.99 21.60 2.07
N ALA A 64 -1.57 22.78 1.84
CA ALA A 64 -2.30 23.08 0.62
C ALA A 64 -1.40 23.00 -0.62
N SER A 65 -0.18 23.56 -0.54
CA SER A 65 0.82 23.50 -1.61
C SER A 65 1.22 22.07 -1.96
N LEU A 66 1.54 21.27 -0.94
CA LEU A 66 1.93 19.87 -1.12
C LEU A 66 0.82 19.02 -1.76
N ASN A 67 -0.43 19.26 -1.38
CA ASN A 67 -1.55 18.52 -1.96
C ASN A 67 -1.87 18.96 -3.40
N LYS A 68 -1.77 20.25 -3.70
CA LYS A 68 -2.08 20.76 -5.05
C LYS A 68 -0.96 20.47 -6.06
N TYR A 69 0.30 20.65 -5.65
CA TYR A 69 1.47 20.59 -6.54
C TYR A 69 2.42 19.42 -6.25
N GLY A 70 2.22 18.68 -5.15
CA GLY A 70 3.15 17.63 -4.69
C GLY A 70 4.47 18.15 -4.12
N THR A 71 4.72 19.47 -4.22
CA THR A 71 5.96 20.16 -3.84
C THR A 71 5.67 21.43 -3.07
N VAL A 72 6.70 22.00 -2.42
CA VAL A 72 6.60 23.32 -1.78
C VAL A 72 6.63 24.41 -2.86
N ASN A 73 5.48 24.98 -3.18
CA ASN A 73 5.35 26.09 -4.12
C ASN A 73 5.14 27.40 -3.35
N LEU A 74 6.21 28.15 -3.17
CA LEU A 74 6.19 29.40 -2.41
C LEU A 74 5.28 30.47 -3.03
N ASP A 75 5.16 30.52 -4.36
CA ASP A 75 4.29 31.51 -5.03
C ASP A 75 2.83 31.27 -4.71
N TYR A 76 2.39 30.01 -4.78
CA TYR A 76 1.05 29.63 -4.37
C TYR A 76 0.80 29.89 -2.87
N MET A 77 1.77 29.55 -2.01
CA MET A 77 1.64 29.78 -0.58
C MET A 77 1.52 31.28 -0.26
N ARG A 78 2.27 32.13 -0.96
CA ARG A 78 2.15 33.60 -0.86
C ARG A 78 0.76 34.07 -1.25
N GLU A 79 0.23 33.55 -2.35
CA GLU A 79 -1.10 33.92 -2.85
C GLU A 79 -2.22 33.64 -1.85
N ILE A 80 -2.16 32.48 -1.16
CA ILE A 80 -3.22 32.06 -0.23
C ILE A 80 -3.04 32.57 1.20
N THR A 81 -1.87 33.15 1.56
CA THR A 81 -1.58 33.68 2.90
C THR A 81 -1.38 35.18 2.95
N ASP A 82 -1.31 35.86 1.81
CA ASP A 82 -0.94 37.27 1.71
C ASP A 82 0.44 37.58 2.36
N SER A 83 1.34 36.61 2.41
CA SER A 83 2.65 36.73 3.06
C SER A 83 3.78 36.86 2.06
N THR A 84 4.93 37.41 2.46
CA THR A 84 6.13 37.40 1.60
C THR A 84 6.82 36.03 1.62
N ALA A 85 7.67 35.75 0.62
CA ALA A 85 8.46 34.51 0.61
C ALA A 85 9.41 34.42 1.81
N GLU A 86 9.99 35.55 2.23
CA GLU A 86 10.91 35.60 3.38
C GLU A 86 10.19 35.31 4.70
N ASP A 87 8.97 35.84 4.88
CA ASP A 87 8.14 35.56 6.06
C ASP A 87 7.79 34.07 6.14
N LEU A 88 7.40 33.47 4.99
CA LEU A 88 7.09 32.04 4.92
C LEU A 88 8.32 31.17 5.21
N LEU A 89 9.48 31.48 4.63
CA LEU A 89 10.72 30.75 4.88
C LEU A 89 11.16 30.86 6.33
N THR A 90 10.99 32.04 6.94
CA THR A 90 11.30 32.27 8.36
C THR A 90 10.35 31.47 9.27
N ALA A 91 9.04 31.53 8.98
CA ALA A 91 8.03 30.81 9.76
C ALA A 91 8.18 29.27 9.63
N LEU A 92 8.61 28.79 8.48
CA LEU A 92 8.79 27.37 8.18
C LEU A 92 10.24 26.88 8.41
N GLN A 93 11.09 27.70 9.03
CA GLN A 93 12.47 27.31 9.31
C GLN A 93 12.53 25.99 10.11
N GLY A 94 13.36 25.05 9.66
CA GLY A 94 13.45 23.70 10.24
C GLY A 94 12.31 22.76 9.88
N ARG A 95 11.28 23.22 9.13
CA ARG A 95 10.21 22.40 8.56
C ARG A 95 10.39 22.12 7.08
N ILE A 96 11.08 23.00 6.36
CA ILE A 96 11.45 22.84 4.95
C ILE A 96 12.96 23.05 4.79
N TYR A 97 13.54 22.35 3.81
CA TYR A 97 14.95 22.45 3.44
C TYR A 97 15.08 22.62 1.94
N TYR A 98 16.05 23.45 1.51
CA TYR A 98 16.35 23.56 0.10
C TYR A 98 17.12 22.34 -0.37
N ASN A 99 16.56 21.60 -1.32
CA ASN A 99 17.19 20.44 -1.95
C ASN A 99 17.73 20.83 -3.34
N PRO A 100 19.05 20.93 -3.53
CA PRO A 100 19.63 21.29 -4.81
C PRO A 100 19.43 20.22 -5.89
N LEU A 101 19.17 18.96 -5.50
CA LEU A 101 18.95 17.85 -6.44
C LEU A 101 17.63 17.93 -7.18
N VAL A 102 16.65 18.65 -6.61
CA VAL A 102 15.35 18.91 -7.22
C VAL A 102 15.11 20.40 -7.50
N THR A 103 16.12 21.25 -7.23
CA THR A 103 16.08 22.71 -7.39
C THR A 103 14.88 23.36 -6.70
N GLY A 104 14.54 22.90 -5.49
CA GLY A 104 13.36 23.37 -4.77
C GLY A 104 13.40 23.06 -3.29
N TYR A 105 12.39 23.54 -2.57
CA TYR A 105 12.20 23.21 -1.16
C TYR A 105 11.45 21.90 -1.00
N GLU A 106 11.91 21.08 -0.06
CA GLU A 106 11.22 19.88 0.41
C GLU A 106 10.90 20.00 1.90
N ILE A 107 9.79 19.38 2.30
CA ILE A 107 9.46 19.27 3.72
C ILE A 107 10.49 18.40 4.44
N LYS A 108 10.79 18.78 5.70
CA LYS A 108 11.72 18.06 6.57
C LYS A 108 11.50 16.54 6.53
N ASP A 109 10.26 16.11 6.70
CA ASP A 109 9.89 14.70 6.83
C ASP A 109 10.16 13.87 5.56
N ARG A 110 10.18 14.51 4.39
CA ARG A 110 10.60 13.89 3.12
C ARG A 110 12.11 14.08 2.88
N PHE A 111 12.64 15.25 3.22
CA PHE A 111 14.04 15.57 2.96
C PHE A 111 14.99 14.70 3.78
N ILE A 112 14.76 14.58 5.10
CA ILE A 112 15.58 13.76 6.01
C ILE A 112 15.04 12.33 6.18
N ALA A 113 14.22 11.85 5.24
CA ALA A 113 13.73 10.48 5.18
C ALA A 113 14.26 9.76 3.94
N GLY A 114 14.08 8.43 3.93
CA GLY A 114 14.60 7.59 2.86
C GLY A 114 16.09 7.34 3.02
N ASN A 115 16.81 7.15 1.92
CA ASN A 115 18.25 6.94 1.93
C ASN A 115 19.02 8.26 2.16
N VAL A 116 19.21 8.60 3.42
CA VAL A 116 19.86 9.86 3.82
C VAL A 116 21.35 9.90 3.48
N ILE A 117 22.03 8.75 3.51
CA ILE A 117 23.47 8.64 3.19
C ILE A 117 23.69 8.96 1.71
N GLU A 118 22.97 8.30 0.81
CA GLU A 118 23.09 8.56 -0.63
C GLU A 118 22.71 10.00 -0.99
N LYS A 119 21.66 10.52 -0.34
CA LYS A 119 21.21 11.90 -0.55
C LYS A 119 22.29 12.90 -0.11
N ALA A 120 22.93 12.68 1.04
CA ALA A 120 24.02 13.51 1.53
C ALA A 120 25.23 13.46 0.59
N GLU A 121 25.67 12.28 0.15
CA GLU A 121 26.77 12.10 -0.82
C GLU A 121 26.50 12.87 -2.14
N ARG A 122 25.25 12.80 -2.65
CA ARG A 122 24.87 13.50 -3.87
C ARG A 122 24.84 15.02 -3.70
N ILE A 123 24.43 15.52 -2.54
CA ILE A 123 24.45 16.95 -2.23
C ILE A 123 25.89 17.43 -2.07
N GLU A 124 26.77 16.67 -1.42
CA GLU A 124 28.20 16.99 -1.33
C GLU A 124 28.85 17.08 -2.71
N ALA A 125 28.58 16.13 -3.60
CA ALA A 125 29.06 16.18 -4.98
C ALA A 125 28.54 17.43 -5.71
N TRP A 126 27.25 17.74 -5.57
CA TRP A 126 26.65 18.95 -6.16
C TRP A 126 27.30 20.24 -5.64
N MET A 127 27.64 20.30 -4.34
CA MET A 127 28.34 21.45 -3.75
C MET A 127 29.76 21.61 -4.33
N GLY A 128 30.45 20.50 -4.59
CA GLY A 128 31.75 20.50 -5.27
C GLY A 128 31.70 21.06 -6.69
N ASP A 129 30.61 20.75 -7.40
CA ASP A 129 30.42 21.21 -8.78
C ASP A 129 29.89 22.66 -8.87
N ASN A 130 29.31 23.20 -7.79
CA ASN A 130 28.64 24.51 -7.75
C ASN A 130 29.09 25.40 -6.57
N PRO A 131 30.41 25.68 -6.41
CA PRO A 131 30.96 26.33 -5.20
C PRO A 131 30.49 27.78 -4.99
N GLU A 132 30.10 28.48 -6.06
CA GLU A 132 29.70 29.91 -6.04
C GLU A 132 28.18 30.09 -6.05
N ASN A 133 27.39 29.04 -5.79
CA ASN A 133 25.93 29.15 -5.83
C ASN A 133 25.39 30.02 -4.67
N GLU A 134 24.50 30.95 -4.97
CA GLU A 134 23.94 31.90 -3.99
C GLU A 134 23.22 31.21 -2.82
N ARG A 135 22.66 30.02 -3.05
CA ARG A 135 21.95 29.22 -2.02
C ARG A 135 22.87 28.27 -1.23
N MET A 136 24.18 28.42 -1.35
CA MET A 136 25.14 27.58 -0.63
C MET A 136 24.92 27.53 0.90
N PRO A 137 24.54 28.64 1.58
CA PRO A 137 24.23 28.58 3.01
C PRO A 137 23.03 27.66 3.33
N GLU A 138 21.96 27.71 2.53
CA GLU A 138 20.76 26.86 2.68
C GLU A 138 21.10 25.39 2.42
N VAL A 139 21.94 25.12 1.39
CA VAL A 139 22.39 23.75 1.05
C VAL A 139 23.27 23.17 2.17
N LYS A 140 24.16 23.98 2.79
CA LYS A 140 24.98 23.55 3.93
C LYS A 140 24.10 23.18 5.13
N GLN A 141 23.10 24.00 5.45
CA GLN A 141 22.14 23.70 6.51
C GLN A 141 21.36 22.41 6.23
N ALA A 142 20.93 22.21 4.99
CA ALA A 142 20.24 21.00 4.57
C ALA A 142 21.14 19.75 4.70
N LEU A 143 22.41 19.84 4.29
CA LEU A 143 23.40 18.76 4.42
C LEU A 143 23.67 18.40 5.89
N GLU A 144 23.81 19.40 6.76
CA GLU A 144 23.99 19.19 8.20
C GLU A 144 22.80 18.42 8.80
N ALA A 145 21.57 18.83 8.46
CA ALA A 145 20.37 18.13 8.88
C ALA A 145 20.30 16.66 8.41
N LEU A 146 20.83 16.34 7.22
CA LEU A 146 20.94 14.96 6.74
C LEU A 146 21.97 14.16 7.53
N LYS A 147 23.14 14.75 7.80
CA LYS A 147 24.22 14.10 8.58
C LYS A 147 23.79 13.83 10.03
N ASP A 148 23.09 14.76 10.64
CA ASP A 148 22.54 14.58 11.99
C ASP A 148 21.48 13.48 12.06
N ALA A 149 20.83 13.20 10.95
CA ALA A 149 19.81 12.16 10.84
C ALA A 149 20.37 10.77 10.46
N GLU A 150 21.67 10.65 10.16
CA GLU A 150 22.26 9.37 9.79
C GLU A 150 22.09 8.33 10.91
N PRO A 151 21.60 7.11 10.59
CA PRO A 151 21.47 6.04 11.57
C PRO A 151 22.84 5.62 12.12
N GLN A 152 22.87 5.27 13.41
CA GLN A 152 24.08 4.70 14.02
C GLN A 152 24.47 3.42 13.27
N ARG A 153 25.77 3.29 13.00
CA ARG A 153 26.31 2.14 12.30
C ARG A 153 26.11 0.87 13.14
N ILE A 154 25.56 -0.17 12.52
CA ILE A 154 25.40 -1.49 13.12
C ILE A 154 26.72 -2.25 12.95
N ALA A 155 27.24 -2.83 14.05
CA ALA A 155 28.48 -3.61 14.05
C ALA A 155 28.23 -5.05 13.55
N PHE A 156 29.31 -5.79 13.25
CA PHE A 156 29.20 -7.16 12.74
C PHE A 156 28.51 -8.11 13.74
N GLU A 157 28.77 -7.92 15.01
CA GLU A 157 28.25 -8.72 16.12
C GLU A 157 26.73 -8.55 16.34
N ASP A 158 26.19 -7.44 15.83
CA ASP A 158 24.77 -7.12 15.93
C ASP A 158 23.99 -7.52 14.65
N LEU A 159 24.67 -8.17 13.68
CA LEU A 159 24.07 -8.56 12.41
C LEU A 159 23.85 -10.08 12.32
N ASP A 160 22.66 -10.45 11.91
CA ASP A 160 22.34 -11.82 11.54
C ASP A 160 22.52 -12.02 10.02
N PHE A 161 23.42 -12.92 9.64
CA PHE A 161 23.67 -13.26 8.24
C PHE A 161 23.01 -14.60 7.90
N ASN A 162 21.94 -14.55 7.11
CA ASN A 162 21.26 -15.76 6.68
C ASN A 162 21.80 -16.25 5.33
N PHE A 163 22.01 -17.57 5.22
CA PHE A 163 22.47 -18.17 3.98
C PHE A 163 21.41 -18.03 2.87
N GLY A 164 21.79 -17.50 1.71
CA GLY A 164 20.92 -17.27 0.56
C GLY A 164 20.28 -15.88 0.49
N GLU A 165 20.66 -14.96 1.36
CA GLU A 165 20.26 -13.55 1.24
C GLU A 165 20.79 -12.91 -0.04
N ARG A 166 19.92 -12.19 -0.78
CA ARG A 166 20.23 -11.67 -2.13
C ARG A 166 21.21 -10.50 -2.14
N TRP A 167 21.45 -9.87 -0.99
CA TRP A 167 22.38 -8.76 -0.87
C TRP A 167 23.83 -9.19 -0.66
N ILE A 168 24.04 -10.39 -0.12
CA ILE A 168 25.38 -10.95 0.06
C ILE A 168 25.90 -11.42 -1.31
N PRO A 169 27.11 -11.02 -1.72
CA PRO A 169 27.67 -11.42 -3.00
C PRO A 169 27.78 -12.95 -3.11
N THR A 170 27.39 -13.51 -4.26
CA THR A 170 27.41 -14.96 -4.50
C THR A 170 28.79 -15.58 -4.34
N GLY A 171 29.87 -14.80 -4.54
CA GLY A 171 31.24 -15.22 -4.28
C GLY A 171 31.52 -15.59 -2.82
N VAL A 172 30.79 -14.98 -1.86
CA VAL A 172 30.89 -15.34 -0.43
C VAL A 172 30.34 -16.74 -0.19
N TYR A 173 29.16 -17.02 -0.75
CA TYR A 173 28.57 -18.36 -0.70
C TYR A 173 29.42 -19.40 -1.42
N ALA A 174 29.97 -19.04 -2.58
CA ALA A 174 30.85 -19.91 -3.35
C ALA A 174 32.12 -20.26 -2.57
N ALA A 175 32.74 -19.30 -1.87
CA ALA A 175 33.92 -19.55 -1.03
C ALA A 175 33.61 -20.48 0.15
N TYR A 176 32.50 -20.26 0.86
CA TYR A 176 32.04 -21.12 1.93
C TYR A 176 31.77 -22.55 1.44
N MET A 177 30.97 -22.68 0.37
CA MET A 177 30.59 -23.99 -0.16
C MET A 177 31.75 -24.76 -0.76
N SER A 178 32.75 -24.05 -1.35
CA SER A 178 33.98 -24.68 -1.86
C SER A 178 34.78 -25.29 -0.72
N ARG A 179 34.83 -24.62 0.45
CA ARG A 179 35.46 -25.18 1.66
C ARG A 179 34.65 -26.35 2.23
N LEU A 180 33.32 -26.23 2.32
CA LEU A 180 32.45 -27.27 2.88
C LEU A 180 32.50 -28.54 2.05
N PHE A 181 32.39 -28.43 0.73
CA PHE A 181 32.32 -29.56 -0.20
C PHE A 181 33.69 -30.04 -0.72
N ASP A 182 34.76 -29.38 -0.33
CA ASP A 182 36.13 -29.71 -0.74
C ASP A 182 36.32 -29.78 -2.27
N THR A 183 35.68 -28.86 -2.99
CA THR A 183 35.74 -28.72 -4.44
C THR A 183 35.38 -27.28 -4.83
N GLU A 184 35.82 -26.83 -5.99
CA GLU A 184 35.41 -25.51 -6.50
C GLU A 184 33.91 -25.49 -6.75
N VAL A 185 33.17 -24.63 -6.03
CA VAL A 185 31.73 -24.37 -6.24
C VAL A 185 31.55 -22.97 -6.81
N LYS A 186 30.83 -22.88 -7.92
CA LYS A 186 30.43 -21.61 -8.55
C LYS A 186 28.95 -21.38 -8.33
N ILE A 187 28.61 -20.20 -7.82
CA ILE A 187 27.25 -19.78 -7.55
C ILE A 187 27.00 -18.46 -8.28
N ALA A 188 25.96 -18.42 -9.09
CA ALA A 188 25.49 -17.20 -9.76
C ALA A 188 24.04 -16.95 -9.38
N TYR A 189 23.63 -15.69 -9.31
CA TYR A 189 22.26 -15.28 -9.02
C TYR A 189 21.70 -14.43 -10.14
N SER A 190 20.52 -14.78 -10.61
CA SER A 190 19.77 -14.01 -11.59
C SER A 190 18.65 -13.23 -10.90
N ALA A 191 18.79 -11.90 -10.81
CA ALA A 191 17.80 -11.03 -10.18
C ALA A 191 16.45 -11.05 -10.92
N SER A 192 16.46 -11.17 -12.25
CA SER A 192 15.22 -11.20 -13.06
C SER A 192 14.39 -12.46 -12.83
N MET A 193 15.04 -13.56 -12.44
CA MET A 193 14.39 -14.86 -12.19
C MET A 193 14.27 -15.19 -10.71
N ASP A 194 14.92 -14.44 -9.84
CA ASP A 194 15.13 -14.77 -8.41
C ASP A 194 15.64 -16.21 -8.23
N GLU A 195 16.63 -16.62 -9.04
CA GLU A 195 17.13 -18.00 -9.05
C GLU A 195 18.64 -18.06 -8.91
N PHE A 196 19.10 -19.00 -8.06
CA PHE A 196 20.50 -19.34 -7.94
C PHE A 196 20.87 -20.50 -8.86
N SER A 197 21.91 -20.33 -9.61
CA SER A 197 22.60 -21.37 -10.40
C SER A 197 23.81 -21.86 -9.63
N VAL A 198 23.94 -23.17 -9.44
CA VAL A 198 25.05 -23.78 -8.71
C VAL A 198 25.72 -24.85 -9.56
N VAL A 199 27.06 -24.80 -9.64
CA VAL A 199 27.89 -25.73 -10.39
C VAL A 199 29.11 -26.10 -9.53
N CYS A 200 29.55 -27.35 -9.55
CA CYS A 200 30.80 -27.80 -8.91
C CYS A 200 31.80 -28.29 -9.93
N GLY A 201 33.07 -28.18 -9.62
CA GLY A 201 34.17 -28.65 -10.47
C GLY A 201 34.14 -30.18 -10.60
N TYR A 202 34.06 -30.89 -9.48
CA TYR A 202 33.86 -32.34 -9.42
C TYR A 202 33.04 -32.69 -8.18
N ARG A 203 32.40 -33.88 -8.19
CA ARG A 203 31.59 -34.35 -7.05
C ARG A 203 32.45 -35.14 -6.09
N THR A 204 32.66 -34.59 -4.89
CA THR A 204 33.39 -35.21 -3.80
C THR A 204 32.51 -36.22 -3.03
N MET A 205 33.12 -37.04 -2.17
CA MET A 205 32.39 -37.91 -1.24
C MET A 205 31.49 -37.11 -0.28
N LYS A 206 31.89 -35.88 0.06
CA LYS A 206 31.05 -34.99 0.86
C LYS A 206 29.72 -34.70 0.15
N ILE A 207 29.74 -34.43 -1.14
CA ILE A 207 28.52 -34.14 -1.94
C ILE A 207 27.70 -35.44 -2.15
N THR A 208 28.35 -36.56 -2.44
CA THR A 208 27.67 -37.78 -2.90
C THR A 208 27.27 -38.75 -1.78
N ASP A 209 27.90 -38.66 -0.60
CA ASP A 209 27.64 -39.55 0.55
C ASP A 209 27.25 -38.76 1.80
N GLU A 210 28.04 -37.80 2.25
CA GLU A 210 27.82 -37.09 3.51
C GLU A 210 26.57 -36.21 3.43
N PHE A 211 26.42 -35.47 2.35
CA PHE A 211 25.23 -34.62 2.08
C PHE A 211 24.24 -35.33 1.14
N LEU A 212 24.14 -36.65 1.17
CA LEU A 212 23.17 -37.41 0.40
C LEU A 212 21.93 -37.71 1.22
N VAL A 213 20.76 -37.42 0.65
CA VAL A 213 19.47 -37.90 1.16
C VAL A 213 18.87 -38.84 0.11
N LYS A 214 18.73 -40.12 0.48
CA LYS A 214 18.13 -41.14 -0.37
C LYS A 214 16.62 -41.05 -0.31
N GLY A 215 15.96 -40.83 -1.44
CA GLY A 215 14.51 -40.87 -1.55
C GLY A 215 14.06 -42.04 -2.40
N TYR A 216 12.81 -42.46 -2.27
CA TYR A 216 12.24 -43.63 -2.97
C TYR A 216 12.31 -43.45 -4.50
N TYR A 217 11.96 -42.26 -5.03
CA TYR A 217 11.96 -41.99 -6.46
C TYR A 217 13.21 -41.25 -6.93
N ARG A 218 13.88 -40.52 -6.07
CA ARG A 218 15.02 -39.68 -6.42
C ARG A 218 15.92 -39.44 -5.20
N ASN A 219 17.21 -39.46 -5.45
CA ASN A 219 18.21 -39.09 -4.45
C ASN A 219 18.51 -37.58 -4.57
N TYR A 220 18.76 -36.94 -3.44
CA TYR A 220 19.14 -35.53 -3.31
C TYR A 220 20.57 -35.49 -2.77
N ASP A 221 21.53 -35.13 -3.62
CA ASP A 221 22.92 -34.93 -3.25
C ASP A 221 23.16 -33.52 -2.69
N GLY A 222 24.38 -33.25 -2.22
CA GLY A 222 24.74 -31.94 -1.64
C GLY A 222 24.47 -30.75 -2.55
N MET A 223 24.59 -30.91 -3.87
CA MET A 223 24.28 -29.84 -4.81
C MET A 223 22.78 -29.53 -4.93
N HIS A 224 21.93 -30.56 -4.79
CA HIS A 224 20.49 -30.35 -4.71
C HIS A 224 20.09 -29.69 -3.41
N LEU A 225 20.66 -30.13 -2.27
CA LEU A 225 20.41 -29.55 -0.95
C LEU A 225 20.90 -28.10 -0.87
N LEU A 226 22.05 -27.79 -1.49
CA LEU A 226 22.56 -26.42 -1.61
C LEU A 226 21.59 -25.48 -2.32
N LYS A 227 20.95 -25.91 -3.40
CA LYS A 227 19.90 -25.12 -4.04
C LYS A 227 18.76 -24.83 -3.09
N HIS A 228 18.29 -25.83 -2.35
CA HIS A 228 17.24 -25.65 -1.36
C HIS A 228 17.67 -24.72 -0.20
N ALA A 229 18.92 -24.83 0.25
CA ALA A 229 19.48 -23.95 1.28
C ALA A 229 19.49 -22.48 0.84
N LEU A 230 19.91 -22.19 -0.41
CA LEU A 230 19.95 -20.84 -0.99
C LEU A 230 18.55 -20.22 -1.18
N HIS A 231 17.54 -21.05 -1.50
CA HIS A 231 16.17 -20.60 -1.72
C HIS A 231 15.29 -20.63 -0.47
N ASN A 232 15.82 -21.10 0.67
CA ASN A 232 15.04 -21.35 1.89
C ASN A 232 13.83 -22.26 1.63
N THR A 233 14.05 -23.35 0.92
CA THR A 233 13.04 -24.35 0.55
C THR A 233 13.47 -25.74 1.02
N CYS A 234 12.56 -26.70 0.98
CA CYS A 234 12.84 -28.11 1.26
C CYS A 234 12.38 -28.98 0.09
N PRO A 235 13.08 -30.08 -0.23
CA PRO A 235 12.61 -31.03 -1.22
C PRO A 235 11.25 -31.63 -0.84
N ASP A 236 10.33 -31.74 -1.80
CA ASP A 236 9.09 -32.50 -1.61
C ASP A 236 9.36 -33.96 -1.99
N MET A 237 9.47 -34.83 -0.98
CA MET A 237 9.82 -36.22 -1.14
C MET A 237 8.58 -37.09 -0.98
N MET A 238 8.41 -38.02 -1.92
CA MET A 238 7.31 -38.97 -1.94
C MET A 238 7.86 -40.41 -1.86
N LYS A 239 7.14 -41.31 -1.18
CA LYS A 239 7.37 -42.75 -1.16
C LYS A 239 6.14 -43.52 -1.61
N SER A 240 6.31 -44.69 -2.23
CA SER A 240 5.20 -45.57 -2.54
C SER A 240 4.80 -46.38 -1.31
N ILE A 241 3.50 -46.46 -1.04
CA ILE A 241 2.91 -47.29 0.02
C ILE A 241 2.16 -48.51 -0.53
N GLY A 242 2.18 -48.70 -1.85
CA GLY A 242 1.50 -49.82 -2.53
C GLY A 242 1.17 -49.45 -3.96
N LYS A 243 0.41 -50.29 -4.64
CA LYS A 243 -0.11 -50.05 -6.00
C LYS A 243 -1.62 -50.03 -5.97
N ASP A 244 -2.20 -49.15 -6.83
CA ASP A 244 -3.63 -49.13 -7.06
C ASP A 244 -4.10 -50.31 -7.94
N GLU A 245 -5.41 -50.43 -8.16
CA GLU A 245 -6.03 -51.46 -9.02
C GLU A 245 -5.55 -51.39 -10.48
N HIS A 246 -4.93 -50.30 -10.90
CA HIS A 246 -4.37 -50.09 -12.24
C HIS A 246 -2.85 -50.26 -12.30
N GLY A 247 -2.22 -50.66 -11.18
CA GLY A 247 -0.78 -50.90 -11.07
C GLY A 247 0.08 -49.65 -10.88
N ASN A 248 -0.50 -48.47 -10.67
CA ASN A 248 0.23 -47.25 -10.38
C ASN A 248 0.59 -47.15 -8.89
N ASP A 249 1.73 -46.51 -8.58
CA ASP A 249 2.15 -46.32 -7.20
C ASP A 249 1.21 -45.37 -6.44
N ILE A 250 0.71 -45.80 -5.30
CA ILE A 250 0.03 -44.94 -4.33
C ILE A 250 1.11 -44.16 -3.57
N LYS A 251 1.19 -42.83 -3.89
CA LYS A 251 2.22 -41.95 -3.35
C LYS A 251 1.81 -41.36 -2.02
N MET A 252 2.67 -41.46 -1.03
CA MET A 252 2.55 -40.78 0.26
C MET A 252 3.78 -39.90 0.49
N ARG A 253 3.60 -38.79 1.21
CA ARG A 253 4.69 -37.89 1.58
C ARG A 253 5.70 -38.60 2.49
N ASP A 254 6.98 -38.54 2.13
CA ASP A 254 8.07 -39.14 2.90
C ASP A 254 8.56 -38.15 3.98
N SER A 255 7.90 -38.19 5.13
CA SER A 255 8.20 -37.27 6.23
C SER A 255 9.61 -37.49 6.82
N GLU A 256 10.11 -38.72 6.86
CA GLU A 256 11.45 -39.03 7.36
C GLU A 256 12.54 -38.52 6.41
N GLY A 257 12.38 -38.75 5.10
CA GLY A 257 13.29 -38.24 4.10
C GLY A 257 13.31 -36.69 4.07
N ILE A 258 12.14 -36.05 4.21
CA ILE A 258 12.04 -34.60 4.30
C ILE A 258 12.72 -34.03 5.55
N GLN A 259 12.56 -34.72 6.71
CA GLN A 259 13.20 -34.32 7.96
C GLN A 259 14.72 -34.42 7.87
N LEU A 260 15.23 -35.51 7.28
CA LEU A 260 16.66 -35.67 7.04
C LEU A 260 17.20 -34.60 6.06
N ALA A 261 16.45 -34.29 5.00
CA ALA A 261 16.84 -33.23 4.07
C ALA A 261 16.90 -31.86 4.75
N ASN A 262 15.92 -31.56 5.60
CA ASN A 262 15.93 -30.32 6.39
C ASN A 262 17.14 -30.26 7.32
N ALA A 263 17.46 -31.33 8.04
CA ALA A 263 18.62 -31.35 8.93
C ALA A 263 19.93 -31.07 8.18
N LYS A 264 20.10 -31.64 6.97
CA LYS A 264 21.28 -31.37 6.13
C LYS A 264 21.28 -29.94 5.54
N ILE A 265 20.12 -29.40 5.19
CA ILE A 265 19.99 -28.01 4.74
C ILE A 265 20.33 -27.06 5.89
N ASP A 266 19.85 -27.34 7.10
CA ASP A 266 20.15 -26.52 8.28
C ASP A 266 21.64 -26.61 8.66
N GLU A 267 22.30 -27.78 8.47
CA GLU A 267 23.75 -27.93 8.63
C GLU A 267 24.51 -26.97 7.67
N ILE A 268 24.13 -26.90 6.39
CA ILE A 268 24.70 -25.95 5.42
C ILE A 268 24.51 -24.50 5.88
N ARG A 269 23.33 -24.18 6.38
CA ARG A 269 22.95 -22.80 6.75
C ARG A 269 23.66 -22.35 8.04
N ASN A 270 23.64 -23.18 9.06
CA ASN A 270 24.27 -22.86 10.34
C ASN A 270 25.79 -22.78 10.22
N GLY A 271 26.41 -23.71 9.47
CA GLY A 271 27.85 -23.70 9.21
C GLY A 271 28.32 -22.43 8.45
N PHE A 272 27.44 -21.76 7.73
CA PHE A 272 27.76 -20.48 7.09
C PHE A 272 28.01 -19.37 8.12
N SER A 273 27.19 -19.27 9.15
CA SER A 273 27.36 -18.28 10.21
C SER A 273 28.65 -18.52 10.98
N GLU A 274 28.96 -19.78 11.33
CA GLU A 274 30.20 -20.18 11.98
C GLU A 274 31.43 -19.84 11.08
N TRP A 275 31.36 -20.15 9.79
CA TRP A 275 32.41 -19.82 8.83
C TRP A 275 32.64 -18.32 8.69
N LEU A 276 31.58 -17.48 8.73
CA LEU A 276 31.70 -16.02 8.71
C LEU A 276 32.45 -15.49 9.94
N GLU A 277 32.22 -16.08 11.11
CA GLU A 277 32.93 -15.71 12.33
C GLU A 277 34.46 -15.95 12.26
N GLU A 278 34.90 -16.94 11.48
CA GLU A 278 36.30 -17.24 11.26
C GLU A 278 37.00 -16.31 10.27
N GLN A 279 36.24 -15.43 9.55
CA GLN A 279 36.82 -14.59 8.52
C GLN A 279 37.66 -13.43 9.08
N SER A 280 38.54 -12.88 8.22
CA SER A 280 39.41 -11.76 8.61
C SER A 280 38.58 -10.50 8.95
N PRO A 281 39.11 -9.63 9.84
CA PRO A 281 38.44 -8.37 10.17
C PRO A 281 38.09 -7.50 8.96
N GLN A 282 38.96 -7.49 7.94
CA GLN A 282 38.73 -6.73 6.71
C GLN A 282 37.56 -7.31 5.88
N PHE A 283 37.40 -8.63 5.89
CA PHE A 283 36.27 -9.26 5.23
C PHE A 283 34.95 -8.94 5.94
N LYS A 284 34.92 -9.07 7.27
CA LYS A 284 33.77 -8.70 8.10
C LYS A 284 33.38 -7.24 7.90
N GLU A 285 34.37 -6.34 7.90
CA GLU A 285 34.17 -4.90 7.70
C GLU A 285 33.53 -4.58 6.32
N ARG A 286 33.91 -5.30 5.26
CA ARG A 286 33.27 -5.14 3.95
C ARG A 286 31.79 -5.53 3.98
N LEU A 287 31.43 -6.63 4.64
CA LEU A 287 30.04 -7.04 4.78
C LEU A 287 29.23 -6.05 5.60
N VAL A 288 29.77 -5.58 6.72
CA VAL A 288 29.16 -4.55 7.56
C VAL A 288 28.89 -3.26 6.77
N THR A 289 29.88 -2.81 6.01
CA THR A 289 29.74 -1.61 5.18
C THR A 289 28.66 -1.80 4.11
N MET A 290 28.63 -2.95 3.44
CA MET A 290 27.58 -3.26 2.46
C MET A 290 26.20 -3.30 3.09
N TYR A 291 26.07 -3.90 4.28
CA TYR A 291 24.81 -3.98 5.00
C TYR A 291 24.29 -2.59 5.39
N ASN A 292 25.14 -1.81 6.09
CA ASN A 292 24.76 -0.48 6.55
C ASN A 292 24.38 0.43 5.38
N ARG A 293 25.16 0.40 4.27
CA ARG A 293 24.86 1.19 3.08
C ARG A 293 23.56 0.79 2.38
N LYS A 294 23.14 -0.47 2.50
CA LYS A 294 21.94 -0.98 1.84
C LYS A 294 20.70 -0.94 2.72
N PHE A 295 20.82 -1.22 4.00
CA PHE A 295 19.68 -1.42 4.90
C PHE A 295 19.62 -0.45 6.06
N ASN A 296 20.77 0.06 6.53
CA ASN A 296 20.84 1.00 7.65
C ASN A 296 21.06 2.44 7.18
N CYS A 297 20.72 2.74 5.95
CA CYS A 297 20.82 4.08 5.36
C CYS A 297 19.45 4.79 5.32
N PHE A 298 18.38 4.09 5.68
CA PHE A 298 17.02 4.59 5.61
C PHE A 298 16.54 5.15 6.94
N VAL A 299 16.13 6.41 6.91
CA VAL A 299 15.46 7.08 8.03
C VAL A 299 13.96 7.09 7.76
N ARG A 300 13.17 6.69 8.76
CA ARG A 300 11.72 6.80 8.68
C ARG A 300 11.30 8.24 8.98
N PRO A 301 10.35 8.81 8.23
CA PRO A 301 9.84 10.15 8.51
C PRO A 301 9.21 10.19 9.91
N ARG A 302 9.43 11.31 10.63
CA ARG A 302 8.82 11.58 11.92
C ARG A 302 8.04 12.87 11.79
N TYR A 303 6.73 12.78 11.95
CA TYR A 303 5.83 13.91 11.81
C TYR A 303 5.61 14.59 13.16
N ASP A 304 5.65 15.93 13.19
CA ASP A 304 5.34 16.75 14.34
C ASP A 304 4.11 17.61 14.05
N GLY A 305 2.97 17.18 14.56
CA GLY A 305 1.68 17.84 14.40
C GLY A 305 1.33 18.83 15.51
N SER A 306 2.24 19.11 16.45
CA SER A 306 1.97 19.92 17.66
C SER A 306 1.51 21.35 17.38
N HIS A 307 1.87 21.90 16.22
CA HIS A 307 1.49 23.25 15.78
C HIS A 307 0.04 23.35 15.29
N GLN A 308 -0.63 22.21 15.04
CA GLN A 308 -1.97 22.22 14.44
C GLN A 308 -3.02 22.72 15.44
N THR A 309 -3.90 23.55 14.93
CA THR A 309 -5.17 23.91 15.56
C THR A 309 -6.32 23.32 14.76
N PHE A 310 -7.38 22.95 15.45
CA PHE A 310 -8.61 22.42 14.82
C PHE A 310 -9.76 23.35 15.18
N PRO A 311 -9.97 24.43 14.42
CA PRO A 311 -10.87 25.54 14.79
C PRO A 311 -12.33 25.09 14.97
N ASP A 312 -12.78 24.13 14.18
CA ASP A 312 -14.17 23.64 14.21
C ASP A 312 -14.41 22.50 15.21
N LEU A 313 -13.34 22.04 15.89
CA LEU A 313 -13.42 20.87 16.77
C LEU A 313 -14.15 21.19 18.08
N ASN A 314 -15.26 20.52 18.32
CA ASN A 314 -16.06 20.65 19.54
C ASN A 314 -15.58 19.71 20.66
N LEU A 315 -14.57 20.15 21.41
CA LEU A 315 -14.05 19.39 22.56
C LEU A 315 -15.12 19.14 23.65
N LYS A 316 -16.09 20.05 23.82
CA LYS A 316 -17.19 19.87 24.80
C LYS A 316 -18.11 18.71 24.39
N GLY A 317 -18.42 18.58 23.10
CA GLY A 317 -19.17 17.45 22.58
C GLY A 317 -18.43 16.13 22.73
N LEU A 318 -17.13 16.12 22.49
CA LEU A 318 -16.27 14.95 22.65
C LEU A 318 -16.08 14.55 24.13
N ALA A 319 -16.07 15.51 25.06
CA ALA A 319 -15.96 15.22 26.50
C ALA A 319 -17.12 14.35 27.01
N SER A 320 -18.33 14.49 26.47
CA SER A 320 -19.48 13.62 26.79
C SER A 320 -19.26 12.15 26.39
N ARG A 321 -18.30 11.88 25.50
CA ARG A 321 -17.88 10.57 25.04
C ARG A 321 -16.55 10.09 25.68
N GLY A 322 -16.09 10.79 26.72
CA GLY A 322 -14.85 10.48 27.44
C GLY A 322 -13.57 10.99 26.78
N ILE A 323 -13.66 11.76 25.67
CA ILE A 323 -12.51 12.31 24.95
C ILE A 323 -12.30 13.75 25.41
N LYS A 324 -11.26 13.99 26.21
CA LYS A 324 -10.99 15.30 26.82
C LYS A 324 -10.07 16.20 25.98
N SER A 325 -9.20 15.61 25.20
CA SER A 325 -8.23 16.31 24.34
C SER A 325 -7.80 15.43 23.18
N VAL A 326 -7.22 16.03 22.16
CA VAL A 326 -6.51 15.31 21.09
C VAL A 326 -5.11 14.98 21.60
N TYR A 327 -4.68 13.73 21.45
CA TYR A 327 -3.34 13.31 21.87
C TYR A 327 -2.27 13.75 20.86
N PRO A 328 -1.00 13.99 21.28
CA PRO A 328 0.08 14.35 20.36
C PRO A 328 0.22 13.36 19.19
N SER A 329 0.19 12.06 19.45
CA SER A 329 0.26 11.03 18.40
C SER A 329 -0.91 11.10 17.40
N GLN A 330 -2.08 11.55 17.81
CA GLN A 330 -3.21 11.79 16.90
C GLN A 330 -2.96 13.02 16.02
N MET A 331 -2.41 14.10 16.61
CA MET A 331 -2.04 15.31 15.88
C MET A 331 -0.95 15.02 14.85
N ASP A 332 0.08 14.25 15.22
CA ASP A 332 1.15 13.82 14.30
C ASP A 332 0.61 13.00 13.13
N CYS A 333 -0.33 12.09 13.40
CA CYS A 333 -0.98 11.31 12.37
C CYS A 333 -1.82 12.17 11.41
N VAL A 334 -2.63 13.09 11.94
CA VAL A 334 -3.41 14.03 11.11
C VAL A 334 -2.49 14.90 10.26
N TRP A 335 -1.35 15.35 10.83
CA TRP A 335 -0.35 16.11 10.10
C TRP A 335 0.28 15.32 8.95
N MET A 336 0.71 14.07 9.24
CA MET A 336 1.19 13.14 8.22
C MET A 336 0.22 13.01 7.04
N LEU A 337 -1.06 12.84 7.36
CA LEU A 337 -2.10 12.66 6.34
C LEU A 337 -2.29 13.89 5.46
N LYS A 338 -2.30 15.07 6.08
CA LYS A 338 -2.42 16.35 5.34
C LYS A 338 -1.22 16.59 4.43
N GLN A 339 -0.01 16.26 4.88
CA GLN A 339 1.21 16.45 4.08
C GLN A 339 1.35 15.47 2.93
N ASN A 340 1.05 14.19 3.18
CA ASN A 340 1.27 13.14 2.19
C ASN A 340 0.02 12.85 1.35
N GLY A 341 -1.11 13.51 1.66
CA GLY A 341 -2.41 13.17 1.13
C GLY A 341 -2.91 11.79 1.59
N GLY A 342 -2.20 11.10 2.49
CA GLY A 342 -2.59 9.81 3.05
C GLY A 342 -1.45 9.07 3.74
N GLY A 343 -1.72 7.86 4.22
CA GLY A 343 -0.74 7.05 4.92
C GLY A 343 -1.34 5.85 5.65
N ILE A 344 -0.49 5.11 6.35
CA ILE A 344 -0.89 4.00 7.22
C ILE A 344 -0.72 4.43 8.66
N CYS A 345 -1.82 4.46 9.41
CA CYS A 345 -1.84 4.75 10.85
C CYS A 345 -1.86 3.42 11.61
N ASP A 346 -0.68 2.93 12.00
CA ASP A 346 -0.53 1.66 12.74
C ASP A 346 -0.47 1.91 14.26
N HIS A 347 -1.44 2.65 14.78
CA HIS A 347 -1.57 2.90 16.21
C HIS A 347 -2.19 1.69 16.93
N GLU A 348 -1.84 1.51 18.19
CA GLU A 348 -2.41 0.44 19.02
C GLU A 348 -3.93 0.61 19.22
N VAL A 349 -4.57 -0.48 19.66
CA VAL A 349 -6.00 -0.47 20.02
C VAL A 349 -6.23 0.50 21.20
N GLY A 350 -7.30 1.29 21.12
CA GLY A 350 -7.66 2.24 22.17
C GLY A 350 -7.00 3.63 22.05
N THR A 351 -6.12 3.87 21.08
CA THR A 351 -5.47 5.19 20.86
C THR A 351 -6.36 6.22 20.15
N GLY A 352 -7.63 5.89 19.89
CA GLY A 352 -8.60 6.81 19.30
C GLY A 352 -8.47 6.99 17.79
N LYS A 353 -8.13 5.95 17.06
CA LYS A 353 -8.04 5.95 15.57
C LYS A 353 -9.29 6.51 14.89
N THR A 354 -10.46 6.24 15.43
CA THR A 354 -11.73 6.80 14.93
C THR A 354 -11.73 8.34 14.95
N LEU A 355 -11.19 8.94 16.02
CA LEU A 355 -11.08 10.39 16.11
C LEU A 355 -10.10 10.94 15.07
N ILE A 356 -8.97 10.26 14.82
CA ILE A 356 -8.01 10.65 13.78
C ILE A 356 -8.70 10.72 12.41
N MET A 357 -9.49 9.68 12.04
CA MET A 357 -10.23 9.67 10.78
C MET A 357 -11.22 10.83 10.67
N CYS A 358 -11.96 11.09 11.76
CA CYS A 358 -12.95 12.17 11.78
C CYS A 358 -12.28 13.55 11.64
N ILE A 359 -11.19 13.79 12.38
CA ILE A 359 -10.44 15.05 12.29
C ILE A 359 -9.80 15.19 10.91
N ALA A 360 -9.11 14.16 10.42
CA ALA A 360 -8.44 14.23 9.14
C ALA A 360 -9.43 14.46 7.98
N ALA A 361 -10.57 13.77 7.95
CA ALA A 361 -11.59 13.95 6.93
C ALA A 361 -12.15 15.38 6.93
N HIS A 362 -12.45 15.93 8.13
CA HIS A 362 -12.97 17.29 8.24
C HIS A 362 -11.94 18.35 7.86
N GLU A 363 -10.74 18.25 8.40
CA GLU A 363 -9.65 19.22 8.13
C GLU A 363 -9.22 19.19 6.66
N MET A 364 -9.14 18.01 6.05
CA MET A 364 -8.79 17.92 4.64
C MET A 364 -9.87 18.57 3.77
N LYS A 365 -11.16 18.42 4.10
CA LYS A 365 -12.23 19.13 3.39
C LYS A 365 -12.15 20.64 3.63
N ARG A 366 -11.98 21.08 4.87
CA ARG A 366 -11.84 22.52 5.21
C ARG A 366 -10.70 23.21 4.45
N LEU A 367 -9.58 22.49 4.27
CA LEU A 367 -8.39 22.97 3.56
C LEU A 367 -8.43 22.72 2.03
N ASN A 368 -9.53 22.23 1.49
CA ASN A 368 -9.67 21.81 0.08
C ASN A 368 -8.64 20.75 -0.38
N LEU A 369 -8.14 19.94 0.56
CA LEU A 369 -7.28 18.79 0.27
C LEU A 369 -8.09 17.58 -0.15
N ALA A 370 -9.36 17.53 0.24
CA ALA A 370 -10.35 16.56 -0.17
C ALA A 370 -11.69 17.29 -0.42
N HIS A 371 -12.38 16.89 -1.48
CA HIS A 371 -13.69 17.47 -1.81
C HIS A 371 -14.82 16.71 -1.11
N LYS A 372 -14.83 15.37 -1.20
CA LYS A 372 -15.86 14.53 -0.60
C LYS A 372 -15.23 13.28 0.06
N PRO A 373 -14.71 13.41 1.27
CA PRO A 373 -14.07 12.29 1.98
C PRO A 373 -15.09 11.20 2.37
N MET A 374 -14.62 9.95 2.33
CA MET A 374 -15.40 8.78 2.75
C MET A 374 -14.68 8.02 3.85
N ILE A 375 -15.39 7.60 4.89
CA ILE A 375 -14.89 6.69 5.92
C ILE A 375 -15.54 5.32 5.76
N ILE A 376 -14.73 4.27 5.72
CA ILE A 376 -15.16 2.88 5.60
C ILE A 376 -14.77 2.15 6.88
N GLY A 377 -15.76 1.58 7.58
CA GLY A 377 -15.56 0.86 8.84
C GLY A 377 -16.25 -0.49 8.89
N LEU A 378 -16.06 -1.19 10.01
CA LEU A 378 -16.84 -2.40 10.29
C LEU A 378 -18.33 -2.07 10.45
N LYS A 379 -19.19 -2.97 10.00
CA LYS A 379 -20.66 -2.81 10.11
C LYS A 379 -21.10 -2.43 11.54
N ALA A 380 -20.47 -3.03 12.55
CA ALA A 380 -20.76 -2.73 13.96
C ALA A 380 -20.33 -1.32 14.38
N ASN A 381 -19.32 -0.73 13.71
CA ASN A 381 -18.67 0.51 14.12
C ASN A 381 -19.19 1.75 13.36
N VAL A 382 -19.88 1.57 12.22
CA VAL A 382 -20.33 2.69 11.35
C VAL A 382 -21.15 3.73 12.13
N ALA A 383 -22.10 3.29 12.95
CA ALA A 383 -22.93 4.19 13.75
C ALA A 383 -22.10 4.95 14.81
N GLU A 384 -21.12 4.29 15.41
CA GLU A 384 -20.21 4.87 16.40
C GLU A 384 -19.26 5.90 15.77
N ILE A 385 -18.74 5.60 14.57
CA ILE A 385 -17.93 6.54 13.78
C ILE A 385 -18.76 7.79 13.45
N ALA A 386 -19.99 7.62 12.98
CA ALA A 386 -20.90 8.72 12.67
C ALA A 386 -21.23 9.58 13.91
N ALA A 387 -21.50 8.93 15.04
CA ALA A 387 -21.78 9.62 16.30
C ALA A 387 -20.53 10.37 16.85
N THR A 388 -19.34 9.81 16.67
CA THR A 388 -18.07 10.48 17.02
C THR A 388 -17.82 11.69 16.12
N TYR A 389 -18.04 11.55 14.82
CA TYR A 389 -17.91 12.66 13.87
C TYR A 389 -18.89 13.80 14.20
N GLN A 390 -20.15 13.48 14.46
CA GLN A 390 -21.17 14.49 14.81
C GLN A 390 -20.90 15.17 16.16
N ALA A 391 -20.31 14.45 17.13
CA ALA A 391 -19.89 15.04 18.40
C ALA A 391 -18.68 15.97 18.23
N ALA A 392 -17.73 15.59 17.36
CA ALA A 392 -16.57 16.40 17.03
C ALA A 392 -16.94 17.66 16.23
N TYR A 393 -17.86 17.52 15.29
CA TYR A 393 -18.26 18.56 14.34
C TYR A 393 -19.79 18.62 14.22
N PRO A 394 -20.48 19.29 15.17
CA PRO A 394 -21.95 19.31 15.22
C PRO A 394 -22.62 19.92 13.98
N ASN A 395 -21.93 20.83 13.31
CA ASN A 395 -22.44 21.52 12.12
C ASN A 395 -22.14 20.77 10.81
N ALA A 396 -21.35 19.69 10.87
CA ALA A 396 -20.99 18.92 9.69
C ALA A 396 -22.18 18.13 9.14
N ARG A 397 -22.32 18.18 7.82
CA ARG A 397 -23.32 17.39 7.09
C ARG A 397 -22.71 16.03 6.73
N ILE A 398 -22.97 15.02 7.55
CA ILE A 398 -22.52 13.66 7.29
C ILE A 398 -23.66 12.80 6.75
N LEU A 399 -23.32 11.91 5.83
CA LEU A 399 -24.20 10.85 5.36
C LEU A 399 -23.68 9.50 5.80
N TYR A 400 -24.45 8.75 6.60
CA TYR A 400 -24.08 7.37 6.91
C TYR A 400 -25.21 6.41 6.53
N ALA A 401 -24.81 5.24 6.00
CA ALA A 401 -25.73 4.26 5.48
C ALA A 401 -26.27 3.34 6.57
N SER A 402 -27.56 3.39 6.86
CA SER A 402 -28.22 2.36 7.65
C SER A 402 -28.46 1.09 6.82
N GLU A 403 -28.82 -0.03 7.48
CA GLU A 403 -29.15 -1.27 6.78
C GLU A 403 -30.36 -1.11 5.84
N LYS A 404 -31.34 -0.29 6.24
CA LYS A 404 -32.54 -0.03 5.46
C LYS A 404 -32.24 0.74 4.17
N ASP A 405 -31.30 1.68 4.24
CA ASP A 405 -30.90 2.49 3.08
C ASP A 405 -30.15 1.67 2.04
N PHE A 406 -29.52 0.55 2.47
CA PHE A 406 -28.74 -0.32 1.60
C PHE A 406 -29.47 -1.58 1.09
N SER A 407 -30.77 -1.65 1.26
CA SER A 407 -31.59 -2.66 0.58
C SER A 407 -31.47 -2.51 -0.94
N THR A 408 -31.67 -3.58 -1.70
CA THR A 408 -31.57 -3.56 -3.17
C THR A 408 -32.45 -2.47 -3.80
N ALA A 409 -33.59 -2.18 -3.18
CA ALA A 409 -34.52 -1.15 -3.65
C ALA A 409 -34.04 0.28 -3.40
N ASN A 410 -33.33 0.53 -2.29
CA ASN A 410 -32.95 1.88 -1.86
C ASN A 410 -31.50 2.25 -2.22
N ARG A 411 -30.64 1.27 -2.50
CA ARG A 411 -29.23 1.47 -2.75
C ARG A 411 -28.92 2.44 -3.89
N VAL A 412 -29.65 2.35 -5.00
CA VAL A 412 -29.48 3.26 -6.14
C VAL A 412 -29.77 4.69 -5.72
N ARG A 413 -30.87 4.89 -4.98
CA ARG A 413 -31.23 6.20 -4.42
C ARG A 413 -30.16 6.73 -3.47
N PHE A 414 -29.56 5.86 -2.65
CA PHE A 414 -28.48 6.25 -1.73
C PHE A 414 -27.24 6.74 -2.50
N PHE A 415 -26.85 6.04 -3.56
CA PHE A 415 -25.72 6.46 -4.40
C PHE A 415 -25.99 7.77 -5.13
N ASN A 416 -27.20 7.96 -5.66
CA ASN A 416 -27.61 9.23 -6.26
C ASN A 416 -27.67 10.37 -5.23
N ASN A 417 -28.02 10.06 -3.98
CA ASN A 417 -27.98 11.05 -2.91
C ASN A 417 -26.55 11.53 -2.64
N ILE A 418 -25.54 10.65 -2.68
CA ILE A 418 -24.13 11.03 -2.59
C ILE A 418 -23.72 11.89 -3.80
N LYS A 419 -24.13 11.49 -5.01
CA LYS A 419 -23.83 12.19 -6.26
C LYS A 419 -24.37 13.62 -6.27
N ASN A 420 -25.61 13.82 -5.80
CA ASN A 420 -26.35 15.06 -5.98
C ASN A 420 -26.21 16.06 -4.81
N ASN A 421 -25.51 15.70 -3.74
CA ASN A 421 -25.36 16.55 -2.57
C ASN A 421 -23.91 16.65 -2.11
N ASP A 422 -23.61 17.80 -1.53
CA ASP A 422 -22.30 18.09 -0.93
C ASP A 422 -22.32 17.71 0.56
N TYR A 423 -21.69 16.58 0.89
CA TYR A 423 -21.52 16.11 2.25
C TYR A 423 -20.08 16.35 2.74
N ASP A 424 -19.94 16.69 4.02
CA ASP A 424 -18.63 16.83 4.65
C ASP A 424 -17.93 15.50 4.83
N CYS A 425 -18.71 14.42 4.98
CA CYS A 425 -18.19 13.07 4.99
C CYS A 425 -19.29 12.05 4.66
N VAL A 426 -18.93 11.00 3.94
CA VAL A 426 -19.77 9.82 3.71
C VAL A 426 -19.21 8.66 4.53
N ILE A 427 -20.07 7.98 5.33
CA ILE A 427 -19.62 6.89 6.20
C ILE A 427 -20.38 5.61 5.84
N MET A 428 -19.67 4.52 5.56
CA MET A 428 -20.28 3.25 5.20
C MET A 428 -19.47 2.04 5.67
N SER A 429 -20.08 0.86 5.63
CA SER A 429 -19.40 -0.38 5.97
C SER A 429 -18.62 -0.96 4.79
N HIS A 430 -17.63 -1.85 5.08
CA HIS A 430 -16.89 -2.61 4.06
C HIS A 430 -17.80 -3.36 3.09
N ASP A 431 -18.92 -3.92 3.59
CA ASP A 431 -19.85 -4.66 2.75
C ASP A 431 -20.70 -3.75 1.85
N GLN A 432 -21.03 -2.56 2.35
CA GLN A 432 -21.71 -1.54 1.57
C GLN A 432 -20.80 -0.97 0.49
N PHE A 433 -19.56 -0.67 0.82
CA PHE A 433 -18.52 -0.27 -0.12
C PHE A 433 -18.32 -1.29 -1.24
N GLY A 434 -18.26 -2.58 -0.89
CA GLY A 434 -18.14 -3.67 -1.88
C GLY A 434 -19.30 -3.77 -2.88
N LYS A 435 -20.42 -3.08 -2.62
CA LYS A 435 -21.60 -3.05 -3.51
C LYS A 435 -21.65 -1.82 -4.42
N ILE A 436 -20.70 -0.90 -4.32
CA ILE A 436 -20.61 0.23 -5.23
C ILE A 436 -20.22 -0.30 -6.61
N PRO A 437 -20.98 0.03 -7.66
CA PRO A 437 -20.66 -0.35 -9.01
C PRO A 437 -19.31 0.24 -9.44
N GLN A 438 -18.53 -0.56 -10.15
CA GLN A 438 -17.25 -0.13 -10.72
C GLN A 438 -17.45 0.19 -12.20
N SER A 439 -16.75 1.21 -12.69
CA SER A 439 -16.72 1.50 -14.12
C SER A 439 -16.19 0.29 -14.90
N PRO A 440 -16.95 -0.24 -15.88
CA PRO A 440 -16.48 -1.35 -16.72
C PRO A 440 -15.21 -0.99 -17.48
N GLU A 441 -15.03 0.27 -17.87
CA GLU A 441 -13.86 0.76 -18.59
C GLU A 441 -12.60 0.68 -17.70
N LEU A 442 -12.73 0.97 -16.41
CA LEU A 442 -11.65 0.84 -15.44
C LEU A 442 -11.30 -0.63 -15.20
N GLN A 443 -12.32 -1.50 -15.09
CA GLN A 443 -12.12 -2.94 -15.00
C GLN A 443 -11.40 -3.49 -16.23
N GLN A 444 -11.77 -3.04 -17.43
CA GLN A 444 -11.12 -3.42 -18.68
C GLN A 444 -9.63 -3.06 -18.68
N ARG A 445 -9.28 -1.83 -18.32
CA ARG A 445 -7.87 -1.40 -18.26
C ARG A 445 -7.02 -2.27 -17.33
N ILE A 446 -7.56 -2.66 -16.18
CA ILE A 446 -6.82 -3.47 -15.22
C ILE A 446 -6.66 -4.90 -15.69
N LEU A 447 -7.74 -5.50 -16.19
CA LEU A 447 -7.67 -6.85 -16.74
C LEU A 447 -6.70 -6.91 -17.93
N GLN A 448 -6.66 -5.87 -18.76
CA GLN A 448 -5.71 -5.75 -19.85
C GLN A 448 -4.27 -5.68 -19.33
N ALA A 449 -3.97 -4.80 -18.39
CA ALA A 449 -2.63 -4.70 -17.80
C ALA A 449 -2.17 -5.99 -17.10
N GLU A 450 -3.10 -6.72 -16.44
CA GLU A 450 -2.79 -8.04 -15.88
C GLU A 450 -2.54 -9.08 -16.98
N LEU A 451 -3.27 -9.04 -18.07
CA LEU A 451 -3.08 -9.93 -19.22
C LEU A 451 -1.72 -9.68 -19.86
N ASP A 452 -1.37 -8.42 -20.13
CA ASP A 452 -0.08 -8.02 -20.70
C ASP A 452 1.09 -8.54 -19.83
N THR A 453 0.98 -8.39 -18.51
CA THR A 453 1.98 -8.91 -17.55
C THR A 453 2.11 -10.44 -17.60
N VAL A 454 1.00 -11.17 -17.75
CA VAL A 454 1.01 -12.63 -17.85
C VAL A 454 1.62 -13.07 -19.20
N GLU A 455 1.33 -12.37 -20.28
CA GLU A 455 1.90 -12.63 -21.61
C GLU A 455 3.41 -12.41 -21.61
N GLU A 456 3.88 -11.30 -21.03
CA GLU A 456 5.30 -10.99 -20.88
C GLU A 456 6.04 -12.08 -20.08
N ASN A 457 5.43 -12.53 -18.96
CA ASN A 457 5.97 -13.63 -18.16
C ASN A 457 6.00 -14.96 -18.93
N LEU A 458 4.98 -15.27 -19.74
CA LEU A 458 4.96 -16.46 -20.59
C LEU A 458 6.04 -16.42 -21.66
N GLU A 459 6.28 -15.27 -22.26
CA GLU A 459 7.32 -15.10 -23.28
C GLU A 459 8.72 -15.29 -22.69
N VAL A 460 9.01 -14.66 -21.55
CA VAL A 460 10.26 -14.84 -20.81
C VAL A 460 10.50 -16.31 -20.45
N LEU A 461 9.48 -17.04 -19.99
CA LEU A 461 9.59 -18.45 -19.64
C LEU A 461 9.79 -19.35 -20.88
N ARG A 462 9.15 -19.04 -22.00
CA ARG A 462 9.35 -19.78 -23.27
C ARG A 462 10.77 -19.63 -23.80
N GLN A 463 11.37 -18.45 -23.67
CA GLN A 463 12.76 -18.18 -24.05
C GLN A 463 13.78 -18.99 -23.20
N GLN A 464 13.45 -19.34 -21.96
CA GLN A 464 14.29 -20.14 -21.07
C GLN A 464 14.31 -21.65 -21.39
N GLY A 465 13.46 -22.13 -22.25
CA GLY A 465 13.49 -23.47 -22.84
C GLY A 465 13.34 -24.61 -21.82
N LYS A 466 14.24 -25.61 -21.86
CA LYS A 466 14.14 -26.85 -21.08
C LYS A 466 14.25 -26.70 -19.55
N ASN A 467 14.62 -25.54 -19.05
CA ASN A 467 14.83 -25.29 -17.62
C ASN A 467 13.54 -24.90 -16.87
N VAL A 468 12.42 -24.73 -17.58
CA VAL A 468 11.15 -24.31 -16.99
C VAL A 468 10.23 -25.50 -16.71
N SER A 469 9.61 -25.50 -15.53
CA SER A 469 8.62 -26.50 -15.15
C SER A 469 7.38 -26.45 -16.08
N ARG A 470 7.00 -27.60 -16.65
CA ARG A 470 5.76 -27.71 -17.46
C ARG A 470 4.50 -27.34 -16.68
N ALA A 471 4.48 -27.59 -15.36
CA ALA A 471 3.38 -27.25 -14.46
C ALA A 471 3.21 -25.72 -14.38
N MET A 472 4.31 -24.98 -14.30
CA MET A 472 4.34 -23.53 -14.25
C MET A 472 3.81 -22.88 -15.53
N LEU A 473 4.27 -23.36 -16.70
CA LEU A 473 3.76 -22.91 -18.00
C LEU A 473 2.25 -23.12 -18.13
N LYS A 474 1.76 -24.34 -17.80
CA LYS A 474 0.32 -24.64 -17.81
C LYS A 474 -0.47 -23.75 -16.83
N GLY A 475 0.09 -23.44 -15.67
CA GLY A 475 -0.53 -22.55 -14.69
C GLY A 475 -0.75 -21.14 -15.25
N LEU A 476 0.28 -20.57 -15.90
CA LEU A 476 0.20 -19.24 -16.51
C LEU A 476 -0.70 -19.24 -17.77
N GLU A 477 -0.66 -20.28 -18.59
CA GLU A 477 -1.57 -20.41 -19.75
C GLU A 477 -3.05 -20.48 -19.32
N LYS A 478 -3.35 -21.25 -18.26
CA LYS A 478 -4.71 -21.29 -17.68
C LYS A 478 -5.13 -19.93 -17.15
N ARG A 479 -4.20 -19.20 -16.53
CA ARG A 479 -4.47 -17.85 -16.02
C ARG A 479 -4.73 -16.87 -17.15
N LYS A 480 -3.92 -16.88 -18.21
CA LYS A 480 -4.13 -16.09 -19.43
C LYS A 480 -5.55 -16.28 -19.96
N HIS A 481 -5.95 -17.53 -20.18
CA HIS A 481 -7.29 -17.86 -20.67
C HIS A 481 -8.42 -17.37 -19.73
N ASN A 482 -8.24 -17.47 -18.42
CA ASN A 482 -9.21 -16.96 -17.44
C ASN A 482 -9.32 -15.42 -17.49
N LEU A 483 -8.22 -14.70 -17.72
CA LEU A 483 -8.22 -13.24 -17.85
C LEU A 483 -8.87 -12.80 -19.15
N GLU A 484 -8.58 -13.47 -20.27
CA GLU A 484 -9.22 -13.24 -21.56
C GLU A 484 -10.75 -13.40 -21.48
N ALA A 485 -11.23 -14.49 -20.86
CA ALA A 485 -12.65 -14.73 -20.64
C ALA A 485 -13.33 -13.68 -19.73
N LYS A 486 -12.60 -13.14 -18.76
CA LYS A 486 -13.09 -12.04 -17.92
C LYS A 486 -13.15 -10.73 -18.70
N LEU A 487 -12.12 -10.45 -19.50
CA LEU A 487 -12.04 -9.26 -20.36
C LEU A 487 -13.20 -9.23 -21.37
N GLU A 488 -13.46 -10.35 -22.05
CA GLU A 488 -14.57 -10.49 -22.99
C GLU A 488 -15.94 -10.20 -22.33
N LYS A 489 -16.15 -10.68 -21.10
CA LYS A 489 -17.38 -10.38 -20.34
C LYS A 489 -17.52 -8.90 -20.03
N VAL A 490 -16.41 -8.23 -19.66
CA VAL A 490 -16.42 -6.79 -19.37
C VAL A 490 -16.66 -5.98 -20.66
N GLU A 491 -16.05 -6.36 -21.76
CA GLU A 491 -16.29 -5.73 -23.07
C GLU A 491 -17.73 -5.89 -23.54
N HIS A 492 -18.31 -7.07 -23.33
CA HIS A 492 -19.73 -7.28 -23.60
C HIS A 492 -20.61 -6.40 -22.71
N ALA A 493 -20.27 -6.25 -21.43
CA ALA A 493 -20.99 -5.37 -20.50
C ALA A 493 -20.89 -3.89 -20.92
N ILE A 494 -19.74 -3.44 -21.44
CA ILE A 494 -19.57 -2.08 -21.98
C ILE A 494 -20.48 -1.87 -23.19
N LYS A 495 -20.47 -2.82 -24.13
CA LYS A 495 -21.29 -2.75 -25.38
C LYS A 495 -22.80 -2.85 -25.12
N SER A 496 -23.21 -3.57 -24.08
CA SER A 496 -24.62 -3.79 -23.73
C SER A 496 -25.16 -2.83 -22.68
N ARG A 497 -24.36 -1.86 -22.22
CA ARG A 497 -24.76 -0.92 -21.18
C ARG A 497 -25.86 0.00 -21.69
N THR A 498 -27.03 -0.11 -21.09
CA THR A 498 -28.22 0.69 -21.39
C THR A 498 -28.54 1.74 -20.32
N ASP A 499 -27.99 1.60 -19.09
CA ASP A 499 -28.32 2.46 -17.96
C ASP A 499 -27.07 3.15 -17.38
N ASP A 500 -27.21 4.41 -16.99
CA ASP A 500 -26.22 5.17 -16.21
C ASP A 500 -26.21 4.67 -14.76
N VAL A 501 -25.36 3.69 -14.48
CA VAL A 501 -25.12 3.22 -13.11
C VAL A 501 -24.14 4.17 -12.45
N VAL A 502 -24.56 4.79 -11.32
CA VAL A 502 -23.73 5.69 -10.54
C VAL A 502 -22.51 4.94 -10.00
N ASP A 503 -21.36 5.23 -10.55
CA ASP A 503 -20.07 4.70 -10.14
C ASP A 503 -19.35 5.64 -9.17
N PHE A 504 -18.17 5.24 -8.72
CA PHE A 504 -17.35 6.01 -7.79
C PHE A 504 -17.00 7.42 -8.31
N LYS A 505 -16.72 7.54 -9.61
CA LYS A 505 -16.37 8.81 -10.26
C LYS A 505 -17.53 9.80 -10.19
N GLN A 506 -18.71 9.31 -10.52
CA GLN A 506 -19.92 10.15 -10.53
C GLN A 506 -20.34 10.60 -9.13
N MET A 507 -19.96 9.84 -8.07
CA MET A 507 -20.22 10.24 -6.67
C MET A 507 -19.34 11.41 -6.22
N GLY A 508 -18.25 11.70 -6.91
CA GLY A 508 -17.30 12.76 -6.56
C GLY A 508 -16.49 12.49 -5.29
N ILE A 509 -16.37 11.21 -4.89
CA ILE A 509 -15.54 10.81 -3.75
C ILE A 509 -14.10 10.77 -4.21
N ASP A 510 -13.26 11.57 -3.57
CA ASP A 510 -11.86 11.76 -3.91
C ASP A 510 -10.89 11.33 -2.79
N HIS A 511 -11.41 11.04 -1.59
CA HIS A 511 -10.58 10.65 -0.46
C HIS A 511 -11.23 9.54 0.37
N ILE A 512 -10.44 8.55 0.81
CA ILE A 512 -10.97 7.41 1.57
C ILE A 512 -10.14 7.12 2.81
N PHE A 513 -10.84 6.96 3.93
CA PHE A 513 -10.32 6.48 5.19
C PHE A 513 -10.85 5.07 5.47
N ILE A 514 -9.97 4.11 5.70
CA ILE A 514 -10.35 2.71 5.90
C ILE A 514 -9.94 2.26 7.30
N ASP A 515 -10.94 1.95 8.12
CA ASP A 515 -10.75 1.24 9.38
C ASP A 515 -10.66 -0.26 9.12
N GLU A 516 -9.81 -1.00 9.88
CA GLU A 516 -9.65 -2.45 9.71
C GLU A 516 -9.31 -2.88 8.26
N SER A 517 -8.32 -2.26 7.69
CA SER A 517 -7.89 -2.47 6.30
C SER A 517 -7.51 -3.91 5.95
N HIS A 518 -7.25 -4.76 6.96
CA HIS A 518 -6.99 -6.18 6.77
C HIS A 518 -8.15 -6.93 6.06
N GLN A 519 -9.36 -6.35 6.03
CA GLN A 519 -10.48 -6.88 5.26
C GLN A 519 -10.21 -6.90 3.74
N PHE A 520 -9.26 -6.11 3.27
CA PHE A 520 -8.86 -5.98 1.85
C PHE A 520 -7.55 -6.70 1.50
N LYS A 521 -6.99 -7.51 2.41
CA LYS A 521 -5.68 -8.17 2.28
C LYS A 521 -5.52 -9.16 1.12
N ASN A 522 -6.62 -9.70 0.60
CA ASN A 522 -6.60 -10.73 -0.43
C ASN A 522 -6.68 -10.10 -1.84
N LEU A 523 -5.63 -9.36 -2.22
CA LEU A 523 -5.49 -8.86 -3.58
C LEU A 523 -5.00 -9.99 -4.51
N THR A 524 -5.46 -9.98 -5.77
CA THR A 524 -4.89 -10.81 -6.83
C THR A 524 -3.41 -10.50 -7.02
N PHE A 525 -2.57 -11.51 -7.11
CA PHE A 525 -1.14 -11.34 -7.38
C PHE A 525 -0.65 -12.36 -8.41
N ASN A 526 0.40 -11.99 -9.13
CA ASN A 526 1.10 -12.85 -10.06
C ASN A 526 2.35 -13.40 -9.39
N THR A 527 2.56 -14.71 -9.49
CA THR A 527 3.78 -15.34 -9.01
C THR A 527 4.23 -16.40 -10.01
N ARG A 528 5.55 -16.55 -10.14
CA ARG A 528 6.18 -17.63 -10.89
C ARG A 528 6.30 -18.92 -10.07
N HIS A 529 5.95 -18.88 -8.79
CA HIS A 529 6.03 -20.01 -7.87
C HIS A 529 4.64 -20.60 -7.64
N ASP A 530 4.54 -21.94 -7.57
CA ASP A 530 3.27 -22.63 -7.32
C ASP A 530 2.66 -22.30 -5.96
N ARG A 531 3.50 -22.07 -4.95
CA ARG A 531 3.11 -21.62 -3.60
C ARG A 531 4.16 -20.69 -3.04
N VAL A 532 3.75 -19.51 -2.61
CA VAL A 532 4.59 -18.59 -1.85
C VAL A 532 4.13 -18.63 -0.40
N ALA A 533 5.06 -19.00 0.51
CA ALA A 533 4.77 -19.01 1.94
C ALA A 533 4.26 -17.65 2.39
N GLY A 534 3.18 -17.64 3.17
CA GLY A 534 2.60 -16.39 3.64
C GLY A 534 1.65 -15.69 2.66
N LEU A 535 1.58 -16.01 1.36
CA LEU A 535 0.58 -15.49 0.43
C LEU A 535 -0.64 -16.41 0.36
N GLY A 536 -1.84 -15.80 0.30
CA GLY A 536 -3.11 -16.53 0.16
C GLY A 536 -3.37 -17.02 -1.26
N ASN A 537 -4.64 -17.30 -1.57
CA ASN A 537 -5.05 -17.67 -2.92
C ASN A 537 -4.75 -16.54 -3.92
N SER A 538 -4.16 -16.89 -5.07
CA SER A 538 -3.83 -15.96 -6.17
C SER A 538 -5.06 -15.33 -6.83
N GLU A 539 -6.25 -15.91 -6.68
CA GLU A 539 -7.49 -15.38 -7.27
C GLU A 539 -7.99 -14.10 -6.58
N GLY A 540 -7.55 -13.83 -5.33
CA GLY A 540 -7.90 -12.63 -4.61
C GLY A 540 -9.38 -12.54 -4.20
N SER A 541 -9.79 -11.36 -3.72
CA SER A 541 -11.18 -11.05 -3.36
C SER A 541 -11.69 -9.83 -4.14
N GLN A 542 -12.98 -9.83 -4.47
CA GLN A 542 -13.63 -8.71 -5.16
C GLN A 542 -13.51 -7.40 -4.36
N LYS A 543 -13.59 -7.46 -3.01
CA LYS A 543 -13.42 -6.29 -2.14
C LYS A 543 -12.03 -5.66 -2.30
N ALA A 544 -10.97 -6.49 -2.30
CA ALA A 544 -9.60 -6.01 -2.49
C ALA A 544 -9.39 -5.46 -3.91
N LEU A 545 -9.98 -6.09 -4.91
CA LEU A 545 -9.98 -5.59 -6.28
C LEU A 545 -10.65 -4.21 -6.37
N ASN A 546 -11.78 -4.02 -5.70
CA ASN A 546 -12.48 -2.73 -5.68
C ASN A 546 -11.60 -1.61 -5.08
N VAL A 547 -10.83 -1.89 -4.03
CA VAL A 547 -9.88 -0.91 -3.47
C VAL A 547 -8.73 -0.64 -4.45
N LYS A 548 -8.19 -1.67 -5.12
CA LYS A 548 -7.16 -1.50 -6.16
C LYS A 548 -7.67 -0.67 -7.34
N LEU A 549 -8.89 -0.95 -7.80
CA LEU A 549 -9.56 -0.20 -8.86
C LEU A 549 -9.69 1.27 -8.51
N LEU A 550 -10.15 1.53 -7.29
CA LEU A 550 -10.32 2.88 -6.77
C LEU A 550 -9.00 3.60 -6.60
N LYS A 551 -7.96 2.92 -6.10
CA LYS A 551 -6.61 3.49 -6.01
C LYS A 551 -6.09 3.94 -7.37
N LEU A 552 -6.23 3.10 -8.39
CA LEU A 552 -5.82 3.44 -9.76
C LEU A 552 -6.60 4.64 -10.31
N TYR A 553 -7.89 4.71 -10.02
CA TYR A 553 -8.71 5.85 -10.40
C TYR A 553 -8.21 7.14 -9.72
N LEU A 554 -8.03 7.11 -8.41
CA LEU A 554 -7.62 8.27 -7.63
C LEU A 554 -6.12 8.64 -7.85
N ALA A 555 -5.25 7.67 -8.13
CA ALA A 555 -3.85 7.93 -8.47
C ALA A 555 -3.69 8.69 -9.81
N ILE A 556 -4.62 8.49 -10.75
CA ILE A 556 -4.67 9.24 -12.01
C ILE A 556 -5.04 10.72 -11.75
N GLU A 557 -5.77 11.00 -10.68
CA GLU A 557 -6.23 12.34 -10.29
C GLU A 557 -5.46 12.95 -9.09
N ASN A 558 -4.27 12.45 -8.76
CA ASN A 558 -3.42 12.90 -7.63
C ASN A 558 -4.03 12.78 -6.22
N THR A 559 -4.96 11.89 -6.01
CA THR A 559 -5.67 11.71 -4.73
C THR A 559 -5.23 10.44 -4.00
N LEU A 560 -5.17 10.47 -2.68
CA LEU A 560 -4.52 9.42 -1.89
C LEU A 560 -5.40 8.85 -0.75
N TYR A 561 -4.95 7.73 -0.15
CA TYR A 561 -5.70 6.89 0.79
C TYR A 561 -5.10 6.86 2.18
N LEU A 562 -5.93 6.80 3.19
CA LEU A 562 -5.56 6.42 4.54
C LEU A 562 -6.02 5.00 4.85
N CYS A 563 -5.10 4.19 5.36
CA CYS A 563 -5.39 2.90 5.95
C CYS A 563 -5.12 2.94 7.44
N ILE A 564 -6.14 2.68 8.25
CA ILE A 564 -6.01 2.54 9.71
C ILE A 564 -6.18 1.08 10.07
N LYS A 565 -5.27 0.56 10.91
CA LYS A 565 -5.16 -0.85 11.19
C LYS A 565 -5.02 -1.17 12.67
N ASP A 566 -5.68 -2.24 13.09
CA ASP A 566 -5.39 -2.94 14.32
C ASP A 566 -4.31 -4.01 14.12
N LYS A 567 -3.59 -4.35 15.22
CA LYS A 567 -2.45 -5.27 15.28
C LYS A 567 -2.34 -6.26 14.11
N ILE A 568 -1.34 -6.09 13.28
CA ILE A 568 -0.89 -7.13 12.36
C ILE A 568 0.44 -7.67 12.86
N ASN A 569 0.54 -8.99 13.01
CA ASN A 569 1.81 -9.68 13.18
C ASN A 569 2.72 -9.36 11.98
N ASN A 570 4.02 -9.18 12.22
CA ASN A 570 5.03 -8.72 11.26
C ASN A 570 4.96 -9.38 9.86
N GLU A 571 4.54 -10.63 9.76
CA GLU A 571 4.37 -11.35 8.48
C GLU A 571 3.20 -10.85 7.61
N LYS A 572 2.20 -10.17 8.18
CA LYS A 572 1.02 -9.68 7.45
C LYS A 572 1.15 -8.23 6.96
N SER A 573 2.12 -7.47 7.47
CA SER A 573 2.32 -6.08 7.07
C SER A 573 2.80 -5.95 5.61
N TYR A 574 3.65 -6.84 5.13
CA TYR A 574 4.09 -6.87 3.72
C TYR A 574 2.94 -7.02 2.73
N ARG A 575 1.86 -7.72 3.09
CA ARG A 575 0.69 -7.91 2.21
C ARG A 575 -0.16 -6.65 2.05
N LEU A 576 -0.21 -5.81 3.07
CA LEU A 576 -0.91 -4.53 3.00
C LEU A 576 -0.10 -3.51 2.21
N TYR A 577 1.23 -3.51 2.36
CA TYR A 577 2.09 -2.69 1.53
C TYR A 577 1.84 -2.93 0.04
N SER A 578 1.76 -4.19 -0.41
CA SER A 578 1.49 -4.52 -1.81
C SER A 578 0.07 -4.15 -2.29
N CYS A 579 -0.88 -3.94 -1.37
CA CYS A 579 -2.21 -3.45 -1.72
C CYS A 579 -2.28 -1.93 -1.85
N PHE A 580 -1.36 -1.20 -1.16
CA PHE A 580 -1.43 0.25 -1.04
C PHE A 580 -0.21 0.98 -1.65
N TYR A 581 0.83 0.26 -2.06
CA TYR A 581 1.98 0.72 -2.83
C TYR A 581 2.14 -0.13 -4.09
#